data_9c853de6cd372d9c66ff8d2a45f709fa
#
_entry.id   9c853de6cd372d9c66ff8d2a45f709fa
#
_cell.length_a   1.000
_cell.length_b   1.000
_cell.length_c   1.000
_cell.angle_alpha   90.00
_cell.angle_beta   90.00
_cell.angle_gamma   90.00
#
_symmetry.space_group_name_H-M   'P 1'
#
loop_
_entity.id
_entity.type
_entity.pdbx_description
1 polymer ?
#
loop_
_entity_poly.entity_id
_entity_poly.type
_entity_poly.pdbx_seq_one_letter_code
_entity_poly.pdbx_strand_id
1 'polypeptide(L)'
;ELAATSGRIAFAGQSLSRQEITSVSSYILQDSHYFDTLSLEDNILLGLDKNPDTLNHILKKTGLEHLKNRTLSNDSLSGGEKQRLEIARALYHDSQLILADEIKANLDLENSRKISDLLFSLPQTVIEVIHHYTEEDLKHYDQVIHLRKGK
;
A
#
# COMPACT_ATOMS: atom_id res chain seq x y z
N GLU A 1 12.01 -13.67 5.16
CA GLU A 1 12.76 -12.48 4.77
C GLU A 1 14.25 -12.80 4.56
N LEU A 2 14.78 -12.45 3.38
CA LEU A 2 16.20 -12.66 3.05
C LEU A 2 16.99 -11.40 3.43
N ALA A 3 18.11 -11.60 4.11
CA ALA A 3 19.08 -10.53 4.33
C ALA A 3 19.86 -10.27 3.04
N ALA A 4 20.19 -9.01 2.77
CA ALA A 4 21.09 -8.68 1.66
C ALA A 4 22.46 -9.36 1.92
N THR A 5 22.95 -10.10 0.93
CA THR A 5 24.24 -10.78 1.02
C THR A 5 25.43 -9.81 0.84
N SER A 6 25.19 -8.68 0.20
CA SER A 6 26.17 -7.61 0.00
C SER A 6 25.48 -6.30 -0.39
N GLY A 7 26.21 -5.19 -0.32
CA GLY A 7 25.71 -3.87 -0.65
C GLY A 7 25.12 -3.12 0.55
N ARG A 8 24.49 -1.98 0.25
CA ARG A 8 23.80 -1.14 1.25
C ARG A 8 22.45 -0.69 0.71
N ILE A 9 21.53 -0.50 1.62
CA ILE A 9 20.22 0.11 1.30
C ILE A 9 20.28 1.55 1.82
N ALA A 10 19.92 2.50 0.96
CA ALA A 10 19.85 3.91 1.31
C ALA A 10 18.47 4.46 0.91
N PHE A 11 17.88 5.29 1.74
CA PHE A 11 16.63 6.01 1.50
C PHE A 11 16.85 7.48 1.84
N ALA A 12 16.39 8.39 1.00
CA ALA A 12 16.60 9.83 1.11
C ALA A 12 18.08 10.22 1.35
N GLY A 13 19.04 9.50 0.71
CA GLY A 13 20.47 9.73 0.83
C GLY A 13 21.12 9.17 2.10
N GLN A 14 20.35 8.60 3.01
CA GLN A 14 20.85 8.00 4.26
C GLN A 14 20.89 6.47 4.15
N SER A 15 21.98 5.86 4.64
CA SER A 15 22.07 4.41 4.76
C SER A 15 21.22 3.96 5.94
N LEU A 16 20.24 3.12 5.70
CA LEU A 16 19.31 2.64 6.72
C LEU A 16 19.62 1.20 7.13
N SER A 17 19.55 0.94 8.41
CA SER A 17 19.47 -0.41 8.96
C SER A 17 18.13 -1.04 8.61
N ARG A 18 18.02 -2.35 8.77
CA ARG A 18 16.76 -3.07 8.53
C ARG A 18 15.60 -2.54 9.39
N GLN A 19 15.88 -2.23 10.68
CA GLN A 19 14.86 -1.71 11.59
C GLN A 19 14.38 -0.33 11.14
N GLU A 20 15.28 0.54 10.72
CA GLU A 20 14.94 1.88 10.22
C GLU A 20 14.13 1.81 8.92
N ILE A 21 14.46 0.90 7.99
CA ILE A 21 13.65 0.69 6.79
C ILE A 21 12.25 0.24 7.17
N THR A 22 12.12 -0.74 8.07
CA THR A 22 10.82 -1.23 8.52
C THR A 22 9.98 -0.13 9.18
N SER A 23 10.61 0.79 9.92
CA SER A 23 9.89 1.88 10.60
C SER A 23 9.36 2.96 9.65
N VAL A 24 9.95 3.12 8.47
CA VAL A 24 9.53 4.14 7.48
C VAL A 24 8.73 3.55 6.32
N SER A 25 8.57 2.23 6.24
CA SER A 25 7.92 1.55 5.13
C SER A 25 6.66 0.81 5.53
N SER A 26 5.72 0.75 4.60
CA SER A 26 4.57 -0.16 4.64
C SER A 26 4.65 -1.14 3.48
N TYR A 27 4.26 -2.37 3.77
CA TYR A 27 4.14 -3.44 2.79
C TYR A 27 2.67 -3.65 2.45
N ILE A 28 2.34 -3.62 1.16
CA ILE A 28 1.02 -3.96 0.64
C ILE A 28 1.20 -5.21 -0.22
N LEU A 29 0.58 -6.30 0.20
CA LEU A 29 0.70 -7.59 -0.46
C LEU A 29 -0.52 -7.85 -1.35
N GLN A 30 -0.37 -8.77 -2.29
CA GLN A 30 -1.45 -9.27 -3.13
C GLN A 30 -2.65 -9.76 -2.30
N ASP A 31 -2.38 -10.55 -1.26
CA ASP A 31 -3.39 -11.04 -0.32
C ASP A 31 -3.47 -10.08 0.88
N SER A 32 -4.36 -9.11 0.77
CA SER A 32 -4.60 -8.15 1.84
C SER A 32 -5.39 -8.76 2.99
N HIS A 33 -4.95 -8.46 4.20
CA HIS A 33 -5.58 -8.94 5.42
C HIS A 33 -6.20 -7.81 6.24
N TYR A 34 -7.34 -8.09 6.84
CA TYR A 34 -7.95 -7.22 7.82
C TYR A 34 -8.50 -8.04 9.00
N PHE A 35 -8.62 -7.39 10.13
CA PHE A 35 -9.20 -8.01 11.31
C PHE A 35 -10.72 -7.93 11.18
N ASP A 36 -11.35 -9.08 10.97
CA ASP A 36 -12.78 -9.22 11.10
C ASP A 36 -13.18 -8.92 12.55
N THR A 37 -14.40 -8.52 12.77
CA THR A 37 -14.92 -8.06 14.08
C THR A 37 -14.45 -6.67 14.52
N LEU A 38 -13.40 -6.11 13.95
CA LEU A 38 -13.00 -4.73 14.18
C LEU A 38 -13.71 -3.77 13.23
N SER A 39 -13.84 -2.50 13.62
CA SER A 39 -14.31 -1.47 12.72
C SER A 39 -13.31 -1.20 11.59
N LEU A 40 -13.76 -0.59 10.49
CA LEU A 40 -12.86 -0.11 9.45
C LEU A 40 -11.80 0.84 10.03
N GLU A 41 -12.23 1.73 10.93
CA GLU A 41 -11.35 2.69 11.58
C GLU A 41 -10.27 2.00 12.42
N ASP A 42 -10.66 1.03 13.27
CA ASP A 42 -9.69 0.27 14.09
C ASP A 42 -8.73 -0.55 13.22
N ASN A 43 -9.20 -1.04 12.08
CA ASN A 43 -8.35 -1.68 11.08
C ASN A 43 -7.33 -0.73 10.44
N ILE A 44 -7.63 0.56 10.33
CA ILE A 44 -6.69 1.57 9.84
C ILE A 44 -5.72 1.97 10.96
N LEU A 45 -6.24 2.21 12.15
CA LEU A 45 -5.48 2.72 13.29
C LEU A 45 -4.46 1.71 13.84
N LEU A 46 -4.83 0.43 13.92
CA LEU A 46 -4.02 -0.66 14.49
C LEU A 46 -3.37 -0.27 15.83
N GLY A 47 -4.14 0.39 16.69
CA GLY A 47 -3.72 0.80 18.04
C GLY A 47 -3.10 2.19 18.13
N LEU A 48 -2.97 2.93 17.04
CA LEU A 48 -2.60 4.35 17.09
C LEU A 48 -3.76 5.21 17.58
N ASP A 49 -3.42 6.36 18.16
CA ASP A 49 -4.39 7.34 18.60
C ASP A 49 -5.21 7.89 17.42
N LYS A 50 -6.51 8.00 17.62
CA LYS A 50 -7.43 8.49 16.61
C LYS A 50 -7.34 10.01 16.45
N ASN A 51 -6.92 10.45 15.27
CA ASN A 51 -7.09 11.82 14.81
C ASN A 51 -8.24 11.86 13.79
N PRO A 52 -9.42 12.43 14.14
CA PRO A 52 -10.60 12.38 13.28
C PRO A 52 -10.41 13.11 11.94
N ASP A 53 -9.68 14.22 11.90
CA ASP A 53 -9.48 15.00 10.68
C ASP A 53 -8.57 14.25 9.71
N THR A 54 -7.45 13.71 10.20
CA THR A 54 -6.53 12.86 9.42
C THR A 54 -7.25 11.63 8.89
N LEU A 55 -8.01 10.94 9.73
CA LEU A 55 -8.74 9.74 9.34
C LEU A 55 -9.79 10.04 8.26
N ASN A 56 -10.58 11.10 8.42
CA ASN A 56 -11.57 11.52 7.43
C ASN A 56 -10.91 11.87 6.09
N HIS A 57 -9.78 12.58 6.12
CA HIS A 57 -9.02 12.89 4.91
C HIS A 57 -8.55 11.62 4.18
N ILE A 58 -8.02 10.66 4.93
CA ILE A 58 -7.54 9.38 4.37
C ILE A 58 -8.70 8.56 3.82
N LEU A 59 -9.82 8.43 4.54
CA LEU A 59 -11.00 7.72 4.06
C LEU A 59 -11.51 8.30 2.73
N LYS A 60 -11.55 9.62 2.62
CA LYS A 60 -11.91 10.30 1.39
C LYS A 60 -10.93 10.01 0.26
N LYS A 61 -9.62 10.15 0.54
CA LYS A 61 -8.56 9.91 -0.44
C LYS A 61 -8.57 8.48 -0.97
N THR A 62 -8.84 7.49 -0.11
CA THR A 62 -8.88 6.07 -0.45
C THR A 62 -10.26 5.59 -0.93
N GLY A 63 -11.29 6.45 -0.93
CA GLY A 63 -12.65 6.09 -1.35
C GLY A 63 -13.33 5.08 -0.42
N LEU A 64 -12.98 5.09 0.87
CA LEU A 64 -13.55 4.20 1.89
C LEU A 64 -14.57 4.88 2.80
N GLU A 65 -15.00 6.11 2.52
CA GLU A 65 -15.94 6.88 3.34
C GLU A 65 -17.27 6.15 3.58
N HIS A 66 -17.76 5.41 2.59
CA HIS A 66 -19.01 4.66 2.67
C HIS A 66 -18.97 3.49 3.66
N LEU A 67 -17.77 3.08 4.09
CA LEU A 67 -17.53 2.03 5.09
C LEU A 67 -17.24 2.58 6.49
N LYS A 68 -17.19 3.91 6.64
CA LYS A 68 -16.95 4.56 7.91
C LYS A 68 -17.95 4.07 8.97
N ASN A 69 -17.48 3.83 10.18
CA ASN A 69 -18.24 3.31 11.31
C ASN A 69 -18.79 1.87 11.13
N ARG A 70 -18.42 1.15 10.07
CA ARG A 70 -18.83 -0.24 9.89
C ARG A 70 -17.85 -1.17 10.62
N THR A 71 -18.40 -2.11 11.37
CA THR A 71 -17.67 -3.30 11.82
C THR A 71 -17.51 -4.22 10.63
N LEU A 72 -16.29 -4.67 10.39
CA LEU A 72 -15.97 -5.59 9.30
C LEU A 72 -16.27 -7.03 9.72
N SER A 73 -16.70 -7.83 8.79
CA SER A 73 -16.88 -9.27 8.95
C SER A 73 -16.19 -9.98 7.79
N ASN A 74 -16.00 -11.29 7.89
CA ASN A 74 -15.45 -12.10 6.81
C ASN A 74 -16.16 -11.77 5.49
N ASP A 75 -15.36 -11.53 4.45
CA ASP A 75 -15.81 -11.21 3.10
C ASP A 75 -16.68 -9.93 2.95
N SER A 76 -16.64 -9.04 3.94
CA SER A 76 -17.38 -7.77 3.88
C SER A 76 -16.75 -6.72 2.95
N LEU A 77 -15.49 -6.91 2.54
CA LEU A 77 -14.75 -6.03 1.63
C LEU A 77 -14.49 -6.71 0.30
N SER A 78 -14.73 -5.99 -0.77
CA SER A 78 -14.27 -6.37 -2.11
C SER A 78 -12.73 -6.36 -2.19
N GLY A 79 -12.14 -7.03 -3.19
CA GLY A 79 -10.69 -7.04 -3.38
C GLY A 79 -10.09 -5.62 -3.46
N GLY A 80 -10.73 -4.73 -4.20
CA GLY A 80 -10.29 -3.34 -4.30
C GLY A 80 -10.40 -2.56 -2.98
N GLU A 81 -11.42 -2.81 -2.16
CA GLU A 81 -11.56 -2.20 -0.84
C GLU A 81 -10.49 -2.71 0.13
N LYS A 82 -10.15 -3.99 0.08
CA LYS A 82 -9.05 -4.57 0.87
C LYS A 82 -7.72 -3.87 0.53
N GLN A 83 -7.42 -3.69 -0.75
CA GLN A 83 -6.19 -2.99 -1.17
C GLN A 83 -6.19 -1.52 -0.75
N ARG A 84 -7.34 -0.82 -0.88
CA ARG A 84 -7.45 0.57 -0.41
C ARG A 84 -7.35 0.69 1.11
N LEU A 85 -7.78 -0.31 1.88
CA LEU A 85 -7.57 -0.36 3.32
C LEU A 85 -6.08 -0.44 3.68
N GLU A 86 -5.30 -1.27 2.99
CA GLU A 86 -3.85 -1.35 3.19
C GLU A 86 -3.15 -0.02 2.88
N ILE A 87 -3.57 0.65 1.79
CA ILE A 87 -3.06 1.99 1.46
C ILE A 87 -3.46 2.99 2.55
N ALA A 88 -4.71 2.94 3.06
CA ALA A 88 -5.17 3.80 4.14
C ALA A 88 -4.34 3.61 5.43
N ARG A 89 -3.97 2.37 5.76
CA ARG A 89 -3.04 2.07 6.86
C ARG A 89 -1.69 2.74 6.63
N ALA A 90 -1.07 2.53 5.46
CA ALA A 90 0.22 3.12 5.12
C ALA A 90 0.20 4.65 5.27
N LEU A 91 -0.87 5.30 4.84
CA LEU A 91 -1.04 6.75 4.97
C LEU A 91 -1.24 7.20 6.42
N TYR A 92 -2.04 6.48 7.20
CA TYR A 92 -2.30 6.84 8.59
C TYR A 92 -1.06 6.65 9.48
N HIS A 93 -0.26 5.64 9.19
CA HIS A 93 1.00 5.35 9.87
C HIS A 93 2.17 6.21 9.37
N ASP A 94 1.90 7.21 8.53
CA ASP A 94 2.89 8.16 7.98
C ASP A 94 4.09 7.48 7.31
N SER A 95 3.83 6.37 6.61
CA SER A 95 4.88 5.63 5.91
C SER A 95 5.43 6.47 4.76
N GLN A 96 6.75 6.61 4.72
CA GLN A 96 7.45 7.37 3.68
C GLN A 96 7.74 6.54 2.43
N LEU A 97 7.78 5.22 2.60
CA LEU A 97 8.01 4.23 1.55
C LEU A 97 6.88 3.21 1.53
N ILE A 98 6.26 3.03 0.38
CA ILE A 98 5.23 2.01 0.17
C ILE A 98 5.80 0.96 -0.79
N LEU A 99 5.81 -0.29 -0.35
CA LEU A 99 6.23 -1.44 -1.13
C LEU A 99 4.97 -2.23 -1.52
N ALA A 100 4.61 -2.20 -2.80
CA ALA A 100 3.39 -2.80 -3.33
C ALA A 100 3.76 -4.02 -4.20
N ASP A 101 3.33 -5.21 -3.79
CA ASP A 101 3.66 -6.46 -4.46
C ASP A 101 2.42 -7.06 -5.11
N GLU A 102 2.33 -6.96 -6.45
CA GLU A 102 1.25 -7.49 -7.29
C GLU A 102 -0.17 -7.12 -6.84
N ILE A 103 -0.35 -5.97 -6.23
CA ILE A 103 -1.59 -5.58 -5.54
C ILE A 103 -2.82 -5.43 -6.46
N LYS A 104 -2.61 -5.47 -7.79
CA LYS A 104 -3.66 -5.38 -8.81
C LYS A 104 -4.01 -6.70 -9.47
N ALA A 105 -3.28 -7.79 -9.16
CA ALA A 105 -3.34 -9.05 -9.91
C ALA A 105 -4.73 -9.71 -9.93
N ASN A 106 -5.51 -9.57 -8.86
CA ASN A 106 -6.82 -10.20 -8.71
C ASN A 106 -7.97 -9.19 -8.80
N LEU A 107 -7.73 -7.99 -9.33
CA LEU A 107 -8.73 -6.95 -9.46
C LEU A 107 -9.29 -6.87 -10.88
N ASP A 108 -10.57 -6.51 -11.00
CA ASP A 108 -11.12 -6.09 -12.28
C ASP A 108 -10.45 -4.79 -12.76
N LEU A 109 -10.64 -4.47 -14.04
CA LEU A 109 -9.98 -3.34 -14.69
C LEU A 109 -10.32 -1.99 -14.03
N GLU A 110 -11.55 -1.80 -13.56
CA GLU A 110 -11.97 -0.55 -12.92
C GLU A 110 -11.29 -0.36 -11.57
N ASN A 111 -11.30 -1.39 -10.72
CA ASN A 111 -10.62 -1.35 -9.42
C ASN A 111 -9.09 -1.24 -9.58
N SER A 112 -8.52 -1.95 -10.56
CA SER A 112 -7.09 -1.84 -10.88
C SER A 112 -6.69 -0.40 -11.24
N ARG A 113 -7.48 0.29 -12.07
CA ARG A 113 -7.25 1.71 -12.41
C ARG A 113 -7.37 2.61 -11.18
N LYS A 114 -8.41 2.45 -10.37
CA LYS A 114 -8.59 3.23 -9.12
C LYS A 114 -7.38 3.09 -8.17
N ILE A 115 -6.83 1.88 -8.04
CA ILE A 115 -5.63 1.65 -7.24
C ILE A 115 -4.42 2.34 -7.86
N SER A 116 -4.22 2.24 -9.18
CA SER A 116 -3.12 2.92 -9.87
C SER A 116 -3.19 4.44 -9.70
N ASP A 117 -4.37 5.04 -9.95
CA ASP A 117 -4.59 6.49 -9.81
C ASP A 117 -4.31 6.94 -8.37
N LEU A 118 -4.75 6.13 -7.38
CA LEU A 118 -4.48 6.40 -5.98
C LEU A 118 -2.98 6.39 -5.70
N LEU A 119 -2.25 5.33 -6.08
CA LEU A 119 -0.80 5.22 -5.86
C LEU A 119 -0.04 6.38 -6.51
N PHE A 120 -0.34 6.71 -7.77
CA PHE A 120 0.31 7.82 -8.48
C PHE A 120 0.00 9.20 -7.90
N SER A 121 -1.10 9.33 -7.15
CA SER A 121 -1.46 10.58 -6.43
C SER A 121 -0.74 10.76 -5.10
N LEU A 122 0.00 9.73 -4.63
CA LEU A 122 0.65 9.77 -3.33
C LEU A 122 1.96 10.57 -3.37
N PRO A 123 2.25 11.37 -2.32
CA PRO A 123 3.54 12.04 -2.22
C PRO A 123 4.67 11.12 -1.73
N GLN A 124 4.33 9.92 -1.27
CA GLN A 124 5.28 8.92 -0.79
C GLN A 124 6.07 8.30 -1.94
N THR A 125 7.26 7.78 -1.62
CA THR A 125 7.97 6.90 -2.54
C THR A 125 7.23 5.57 -2.64
N VAL A 126 6.82 5.18 -3.84
CA VAL A 126 6.15 3.89 -4.09
C VAL A 126 7.06 3.02 -4.93
N ILE A 127 7.32 1.80 -4.48
CA ILE A 127 7.98 0.75 -5.28
C ILE A 127 6.94 -0.33 -5.53
N GLU A 128 6.54 -0.50 -6.78
CA GLU A 128 5.55 -1.50 -7.18
C GLU A 128 6.22 -2.64 -7.95
N VAL A 129 5.96 -3.88 -7.55
CA VAL A 129 6.32 -5.07 -8.31
C VAL A 129 5.12 -5.46 -9.16
N ILE A 130 5.33 -5.56 -10.48
CA ILE A 130 4.29 -5.90 -11.44
C ILE A 130 4.79 -6.96 -12.41
N HIS A 131 3.94 -7.93 -12.72
CA HIS A 131 4.24 -8.98 -13.71
C HIS A 131 3.49 -8.78 -15.03
N HIS A 132 2.33 -8.14 -14.99
CA HIS A 132 1.49 -7.85 -16.17
C HIS A 132 1.34 -6.34 -16.33
N TYR A 133 1.83 -5.82 -17.43
CA TYR A 133 1.80 -4.39 -17.75
C TYR A 133 1.75 -4.17 -19.25
N THR A 134 1.27 -3.01 -19.65
CA THR A 134 1.39 -2.49 -21.01
C THR A 134 2.45 -1.39 -21.07
N GLU A 135 2.94 -1.07 -22.27
CA GLU A 135 3.85 0.07 -22.45
C GLU A 135 3.23 1.40 -21.99
N GLU A 136 1.90 1.51 -22.02
CA GLU A 136 1.19 2.70 -21.55
C GLU A 136 1.23 2.79 -20.02
N ASP A 137 1.09 1.67 -19.33
CA ASP A 137 1.19 1.64 -17.87
C ASP A 137 2.55 2.12 -17.37
N LEU A 138 3.62 1.76 -18.10
CA LEU A 138 5.00 2.12 -17.71
C LEU A 138 5.28 3.63 -17.78
N LYS A 139 4.54 4.39 -18.59
CA LYS A 139 4.71 5.84 -18.71
C LYS A 139 4.36 6.63 -17.47
N HIS A 140 3.61 6.02 -16.54
CA HIS A 140 3.20 6.64 -15.28
C HIS A 140 4.26 6.53 -14.17
N TYR A 141 5.31 5.72 -14.38
CA TYR A 141 6.39 5.53 -13.40
C TYR A 141 7.59 6.42 -13.72
N ASP A 142 8.17 7.03 -12.69
CA ASP A 142 9.40 7.82 -12.82
C ASP A 142 10.60 6.95 -13.21
N GLN A 143 10.60 5.69 -12.78
CA GLN A 143 11.65 4.73 -13.07
C GLN A 143 11.10 3.31 -13.21
N VAL A 144 11.61 2.58 -14.18
CA VAL A 144 11.31 1.16 -14.40
C VAL A 144 12.57 0.33 -14.30
N ILE A 145 12.54 -0.73 -13.48
CA ILE A 145 13.66 -1.67 -13.30
C ILE A 145 13.22 -3.04 -13.78
N HIS A 146 13.85 -3.55 -14.82
CA HIS A 146 13.60 -4.91 -15.33
C HIS A 146 14.51 -5.92 -14.62
N LEU A 147 13.90 -6.79 -13.82
CA LEU A 147 14.62 -7.91 -13.19
C LEU A 147 14.66 -9.09 -14.15
N ARG A 148 15.85 -9.64 -14.39
CA ARG A 148 16.03 -10.87 -15.14
C ARG A 148 16.32 -12.01 -14.17
N LYS A 149 15.77 -13.22 -14.45
CA LYS A 149 16.16 -14.41 -13.69
C LYS A 149 17.69 -14.54 -13.76
N GLY A 150 18.35 -14.51 -12.61
CA GLY A 150 19.76 -14.87 -12.52
C GLY A 150 19.97 -16.30 -13.01
N LYS A 151 21.10 -16.52 -13.70
CA LYS A 151 21.55 -17.88 -14.03
C LYS A 151 22.10 -18.56 -12.80
#